data_9ec58d05c3c8db9d7c83345ddbf47bf2
#
_entry.id   9ec58d05c3c8db9d7c83345ddbf47bf2
#
_cell.length_a   1.000
_cell.length_b   1.000
_cell.length_c   1.000
_cell.angle_alpha   90.00
_cell.angle_beta   90.00
_cell.angle_gamma   90.00
#
_symmetry.space_group_name_H-M   'P 1'
#
loop_
_entity.id
_entity.type
_entity.pdbx_description
1 polymer ?
#
loop_
_entity_poly.entity_id
_entity_poly.type
_entity_poly.pdbx_seq_one_letter_code
_entity_poly.pdbx_strand_id
1 'polypeptide(L)'
;GSEMCIRDRYTVTPLARLDGQAARLGLSNLCVKDESYRFGLNAFKVLGGSFAMANYIADETGKDVAECTFDYLTSDQLAKDFGQATFFTATDGNHGRGVAWAANKLGQKAVVHMPKGSTKPRFDNIAAEGATVTIEEVNYDECVRMAAAEADACERGVIVQDTAWEGYEKIPSWIMEGYGTMASEAAEQLREMAINRPTHVFVQAGVGSLAGAVVGYFTNLYPDNPPTFVVVECAPAACLYK
;
A
#
# COMPACT_ATOMS: atom_id res chain seq x y z
N GLY A 1 5.98 -12.52 -0.15
CA GLY A 1 5.55 -11.20 0.22
C GLY A 1 4.14 -11.13 0.77
N SER A 2 3.42 -10.10 0.41
CA SER A 2 2.03 -9.83 0.84
C SER A 2 1.01 -10.92 0.48
N GLU A 3 1.35 -11.81 -0.45
CA GLU A 3 0.53 -12.98 -0.82
C GLU A 3 0.18 -13.87 0.36
N MET A 4 1.07 -14.01 1.35
CA MET A 4 0.86 -14.88 2.50
C MET A 4 -0.15 -14.31 3.49
N CYS A 5 -0.27 -12.99 3.56
CA CYS A 5 -1.13 -12.33 4.54
C CYS A 5 -2.60 -12.22 4.11
N ILE A 6 -2.95 -12.45 2.82
CA ILE A 6 -4.30 -12.17 2.29
C ILE A 6 -4.76 -13.25 1.28
N ARG A 7 -4.44 -14.52 1.51
CA ARG A 7 -4.69 -15.62 0.57
C ARG A 7 -6.15 -15.83 0.16
N ASP A 8 -7.11 -15.44 0.98
CA ASP A 8 -8.54 -15.69 0.79
C ASP A 8 -9.15 -14.94 -0.43
N ARG A 9 -8.57 -13.80 -0.82
CA ARG A 9 -9.03 -12.99 -1.96
C ARG A 9 -7.89 -12.49 -2.85
N TYR A 10 -6.68 -13.00 -2.63
CA TYR A 10 -5.56 -12.61 -3.46
C TYR A 10 -5.75 -13.15 -4.86
N THR A 11 -5.76 -12.25 -5.81
CA THR A 11 -5.73 -12.52 -7.24
C THR A 11 -4.71 -11.61 -7.88
N VAL A 12 -3.88 -12.16 -8.76
CA VAL A 12 -2.98 -11.35 -9.59
C VAL A 12 -3.82 -10.39 -10.41
N THR A 13 -3.52 -9.12 -10.33
CA THR A 13 -4.22 -8.10 -11.12
C THR A 13 -3.72 -8.10 -12.56
N PRO A 14 -4.54 -7.67 -13.54
CA PRO A 14 -4.13 -7.72 -14.95
C PRO A 14 -2.92 -6.82 -15.25
N LEU A 15 -2.04 -7.30 -16.13
CA LEU A 15 -1.11 -6.47 -16.89
C LEU A 15 -1.70 -6.30 -18.29
N ALA A 16 -2.46 -5.24 -18.50
CA ALA A 16 -3.17 -5.00 -19.75
C ALA A 16 -2.21 -4.56 -20.86
N ARG A 17 -2.26 -5.23 -22.03
CA ARG A 17 -1.55 -4.79 -23.23
C ARG A 17 -2.39 -3.75 -23.97
N LEU A 18 -1.77 -2.66 -24.34
CA LEU A 18 -2.38 -1.55 -25.09
C LEU A 18 -1.82 -1.51 -26.52
N ASP A 19 -2.03 -2.58 -27.30
CA ASP A 19 -1.41 -2.77 -28.62
C ASP A 19 -1.77 -1.64 -29.60
N GLY A 20 -3.01 -1.14 -29.57
CA GLY A 20 -3.43 -0.03 -30.41
C GLY A 20 -2.73 1.29 -30.10
N GLN A 21 -2.51 1.57 -28.81
CA GLN A 21 -1.76 2.75 -28.38
C GLN A 21 -0.26 2.57 -28.64
N ALA A 22 0.28 1.38 -28.42
CA ALA A 22 1.67 1.08 -28.73
C ALA A 22 1.97 1.33 -30.22
N ALA A 23 1.15 0.82 -31.12
CA ALA A 23 1.28 1.04 -32.57
C ALA A 23 1.23 2.53 -32.95
N ARG A 24 0.29 3.29 -32.36
CA ARG A 24 0.17 4.74 -32.62
C ARG A 24 1.39 5.55 -32.16
N LEU A 25 2.08 5.08 -31.11
CA LEU A 25 3.26 5.73 -30.55
C LEU A 25 4.58 5.17 -31.11
N GLY A 26 4.53 4.19 -32.02
CA GLY A 26 5.74 3.54 -32.56
C GLY A 26 6.50 2.70 -31.54
N LEU A 27 5.80 2.17 -30.53
CA LEU A 27 6.35 1.31 -29.48
C LEU A 27 6.12 -0.16 -29.82
N SER A 28 7.07 -1.02 -29.45
CA SER A 28 6.90 -2.47 -29.57
C SER A 28 5.82 -3.00 -28.59
N ASN A 29 5.80 -2.50 -27.39
CA ASN A 29 4.84 -2.87 -26.35
C ASN A 29 4.50 -1.67 -25.47
N LEU A 30 3.28 -1.61 -25.03
CA LEU A 30 2.81 -0.72 -23.96
C LEU A 30 1.90 -1.53 -23.05
N CYS A 31 2.26 -1.65 -21.78
CA CYS A 31 1.51 -2.42 -20.81
C CYS A 31 1.14 -1.55 -19.60
N VAL A 32 -0.03 -1.81 -19.03
CA VAL A 32 -0.51 -1.13 -17.81
C VAL A 32 -0.87 -2.16 -16.75
N LYS A 33 -0.23 -2.09 -15.58
CA LYS A 33 -0.63 -2.88 -14.41
C LYS A 33 -1.87 -2.26 -13.81
N ASP A 34 -3.00 -2.97 -13.93
CA ASP A 34 -4.31 -2.45 -13.55
C ASP A 34 -4.69 -2.90 -12.13
N GLU A 35 -4.41 -2.03 -11.17
CA GLU A 35 -4.72 -2.26 -9.76
C GLU A 35 -6.18 -1.97 -9.37
N SER A 36 -7.05 -1.62 -10.32
CA SER A 36 -8.47 -1.43 -10.04
C SER A 36 -9.18 -2.71 -9.59
N TYR A 37 -8.61 -3.86 -9.90
CA TYR A 37 -9.12 -5.17 -9.48
C TYR A 37 -8.65 -5.64 -8.10
N ARG A 38 -7.72 -4.91 -7.45
CA ARG A 38 -7.12 -5.36 -6.20
C ARG A 38 -8.14 -5.47 -5.06
N PHE A 39 -8.43 -6.68 -4.62
CA PHE A 39 -9.34 -7.03 -3.51
C PHE A 39 -10.76 -6.41 -3.57
N GLY A 40 -11.17 -5.90 -4.73
CA GLY A 40 -12.41 -5.14 -4.87
C GLY A 40 -12.37 -3.74 -4.28
N LEU A 41 -11.19 -3.26 -3.87
CA LEU A 41 -11.00 -1.93 -3.29
C LEU A 41 -10.68 -0.84 -4.32
N ASN A 42 -10.50 -1.24 -5.59
CA ASN A 42 -10.17 -0.33 -6.68
C ASN A 42 -8.87 0.48 -6.45
N ALA A 43 -7.92 -0.08 -5.69
CA ALA A 43 -6.66 0.58 -5.34
C ALA A 43 -5.62 -0.41 -4.80
N PHE A 44 -4.33 -0.15 -5.07
CA PHE A 44 -3.19 -0.97 -4.65
C PHE A 44 -2.79 -0.79 -3.17
N LYS A 45 -3.18 0.30 -2.52
CA LYS A 45 -2.65 0.74 -1.22
C LYS A 45 -2.87 -0.27 -0.09
N VAL A 46 -3.85 -1.14 -0.21
CA VAL A 46 -4.09 -2.25 0.71
C VAL A 46 -2.89 -3.21 0.82
N LEU A 47 -2.11 -3.40 -0.26
CA LEU A 47 -0.94 -4.27 -0.26
C LEU A 47 0.10 -3.82 0.78
N GLY A 48 0.37 -2.52 0.84
CA GLY A 48 1.31 -1.96 1.81
C GLY A 48 0.76 -2.00 3.24
N GLY A 49 -0.47 -1.52 3.45
CA GLY A 49 -1.09 -1.47 4.77
C GLY A 49 -1.23 -2.84 5.42
N SER A 50 -1.71 -3.84 4.67
CA SER A 50 -1.86 -5.20 5.20
C SER A 50 -0.52 -5.87 5.50
N PHE A 51 0.49 -5.68 4.64
CA PHE A 51 1.82 -6.24 4.87
C PHE A 51 2.52 -5.61 6.09
N ALA A 52 2.40 -4.29 6.24
CA ALA A 52 2.93 -3.59 7.42
C ALA A 52 2.26 -4.05 8.72
N MET A 53 0.94 -4.24 8.72
CA MET A 53 0.23 -4.79 9.90
C MET A 53 0.66 -6.21 10.23
N ALA A 54 0.84 -7.08 9.23
CA ALA A 54 1.31 -8.44 9.44
C ALA A 54 2.73 -8.48 10.03
N ASN A 55 3.64 -7.64 9.53
CA ASN A 55 4.99 -7.50 10.09
C ASN A 55 4.97 -6.96 11.52
N TYR A 56 4.12 -5.97 11.80
CA TYR A 56 3.97 -5.45 13.15
C TYR A 56 3.47 -6.55 14.12
N ILE A 57 2.47 -7.33 13.72
CA ILE A 57 1.97 -8.45 14.52
C ILE A 57 3.04 -9.53 14.69
N ALA A 58 3.81 -9.83 13.65
CA ALA A 58 4.93 -10.77 13.72
C ALA A 58 5.98 -10.34 14.75
N ASP A 59 6.40 -9.08 14.70
CA ASP A 59 7.35 -8.51 15.67
C ASP A 59 6.82 -8.61 17.11
N GLU A 60 5.57 -8.19 17.35
CA GLU A 60 4.96 -8.19 18.68
C GLU A 60 4.74 -9.61 19.25
N THR A 61 4.53 -10.60 18.39
CA THR A 61 4.34 -11.99 18.79
C THR A 61 5.62 -12.81 18.77
N GLY A 62 6.74 -12.24 18.32
CA GLY A 62 8.03 -12.91 18.17
C GLY A 62 8.03 -14.01 17.10
N LYS A 63 7.10 -13.95 16.13
CA LYS A 63 7.00 -14.91 15.01
C LYS A 63 7.75 -14.40 13.79
N ASP A 64 8.16 -15.34 12.93
CA ASP A 64 8.56 -14.95 11.57
C ASP A 64 7.33 -14.49 10.78
N VAL A 65 7.48 -13.44 9.97
CA VAL A 65 6.37 -12.95 9.13
C VAL A 65 5.85 -14.03 8.17
N ALA A 66 6.70 -14.99 7.79
CA ALA A 66 6.30 -16.14 6.99
C ALA A 66 5.30 -17.07 7.70
N GLU A 67 5.29 -17.08 9.03
CA GLU A 67 4.33 -17.83 9.85
C GLU A 67 3.02 -17.04 10.02
N CYS A 68 3.02 -15.73 9.81
CA CYS A 68 1.84 -14.86 9.87
C CYS A 68 1.01 -15.00 8.59
N THR A 69 0.55 -16.23 8.33
CA THR A 69 -0.35 -16.53 7.21
C THR A 69 -1.72 -15.90 7.42
N PHE A 70 -2.51 -15.78 6.35
CA PHE A 70 -3.87 -15.26 6.46
C PHE A 70 -4.72 -16.09 7.46
N ASP A 71 -4.59 -17.42 7.41
CA ASP A 71 -5.31 -18.32 8.33
C ASP A 71 -4.94 -18.03 9.79
N TYR A 72 -3.65 -17.81 10.10
CA TYR A 72 -3.24 -17.42 11.44
C TYR A 72 -3.76 -16.03 11.82
N LEU A 73 -3.57 -15.04 10.93
CA LEU A 73 -3.94 -13.64 11.18
C LEU A 73 -5.45 -13.41 11.32
N THR A 74 -6.29 -14.37 10.89
CA THR A 74 -7.75 -14.32 11.03
C THR A 74 -8.31 -15.33 12.02
N SER A 75 -7.43 -16.02 12.75
CA SER A 75 -7.80 -17.07 13.69
C SER A 75 -8.05 -16.54 15.11
N ASP A 76 -8.77 -17.34 15.91
CA ASP A 76 -8.90 -17.11 17.36
C ASP A 76 -7.54 -17.18 18.09
N GLN A 77 -6.53 -17.80 17.47
CA GLN A 77 -5.18 -17.87 18.03
C GLN A 77 -4.50 -16.50 18.00
N LEU A 78 -4.71 -15.69 16.94
CA LEU A 78 -4.21 -14.31 16.93
C LEU A 78 -4.76 -13.51 18.13
N ALA A 79 -6.04 -13.64 18.43
CA ALA A 79 -6.65 -12.92 19.56
C ALA A 79 -6.01 -13.29 20.91
N LYS A 80 -5.50 -14.54 21.06
CA LYS A 80 -4.79 -15.00 22.24
C LYS A 80 -3.33 -14.55 22.29
N ASP A 81 -2.64 -14.62 21.14
CA ASP A 81 -1.19 -14.32 21.04
C ASP A 81 -0.94 -12.80 21.04
N PHE A 82 -1.78 -12.07 20.33
CA PHE A 82 -1.60 -10.63 20.07
C PHE A 82 -2.65 -9.76 20.76
N GLY A 83 -3.90 -10.20 20.84
CA GLY A 83 -5.01 -9.40 21.32
C GLY A 83 -5.55 -8.42 20.28
N GLN A 84 -6.03 -7.24 20.74
CA GLN A 84 -6.57 -6.22 19.86
C GLN A 84 -5.76 -4.91 19.96
N ALA A 85 -5.30 -4.41 18.83
CA ALA A 85 -4.68 -3.10 18.67
C ALA A 85 -5.61 -2.14 17.91
N THR A 86 -5.29 -0.85 17.97
CA THR A 86 -5.94 0.19 17.18
C THR A 86 -4.92 0.80 16.22
N PHE A 87 -5.15 0.66 14.94
CA PHE A 87 -4.29 1.21 13.89
C PHE A 87 -4.79 2.58 13.47
N PHE A 88 -3.92 3.57 13.56
CA PHE A 88 -4.19 4.97 13.24
C PHE A 88 -3.54 5.35 11.92
N THR A 89 -4.22 6.18 11.14
CA THR A 89 -3.63 6.78 9.93
C THR A 89 -4.33 8.07 9.54
N ALA A 90 -3.64 8.89 8.76
CA ALA A 90 -4.21 10.02 8.06
C ALA A 90 -4.23 9.76 6.54
N THR A 91 -5.29 10.17 5.85
CA THR A 91 -5.46 9.88 4.43
C THR A 91 -6.42 10.84 3.75
N ASP A 92 -6.23 11.04 2.45
CA ASP A 92 -7.23 11.62 1.56
C ASP A 92 -8.13 10.58 0.86
N GLY A 93 -7.87 9.25 1.10
CA GLY A 93 -8.69 8.17 0.51
C GLY A 93 -8.12 6.76 0.60
N ASN A 94 -7.39 6.34 -0.42
CA ASN A 94 -7.07 4.92 -0.65
C ASN A 94 -6.17 4.27 0.40
N HIS A 95 -5.23 5.01 0.99
CA HIS A 95 -4.38 4.47 2.04
C HIS A 95 -5.20 4.12 3.28
N GLY A 96 -6.01 5.07 3.76
CA GLY A 96 -6.88 4.82 4.91
C GLY A 96 -7.91 3.73 4.66
N ARG A 97 -8.45 3.62 3.43
CA ARG A 97 -9.33 2.51 3.07
C ARG A 97 -8.62 1.16 3.15
N GLY A 98 -7.38 1.09 2.66
CA GLY A 98 -6.56 -0.12 2.75
C GLY A 98 -6.23 -0.52 4.20
N VAL A 99 -5.90 0.46 5.05
CA VAL A 99 -5.66 0.26 6.49
C VAL A 99 -6.94 -0.22 7.20
N ALA A 100 -8.07 0.45 6.95
CA ALA A 100 -9.36 0.07 7.53
C ALA A 100 -9.78 -1.35 7.15
N TRP A 101 -9.69 -1.70 5.86
CA TRP A 101 -10.01 -3.03 5.36
C TRP A 101 -9.11 -4.10 6.01
N ALA A 102 -7.80 -3.87 6.05
CA ALA A 102 -6.86 -4.80 6.64
C ALA A 102 -7.14 -5.00 8.15
N ALA A 103 -7.30 -3.91 8.90
CA ALA A 103 -7.61 -3.99 10.33
C ALA A 103 -8.90 -4.78 10.58
N ASN A 104 -9.96 -4.51 9.83
CA ASN A 104 -11.22 -5.26 9.95
C ASN A 104 -11.03 -6.76 9.70
N LYS A 105 -10.30 -7.13 8.65
CA LYS A 105 -10.00 -8.53 8.32
C LYS A 105 -9.22 -9.26 9.42
N LEU A 106 -8.34 -8.55 10.11
CA LEU A 106 -7.50 -9.08 11.18
C LEU A 106 -8.17 -8.99 12.57
N GLY A 107 -9.45 -8.59 12.67
CA GLY A 107 -10.14 -8.40 13.95
C GLY A 107 -9.58 -7.25 14.79
N GLN A 108 -8.89 -6.31 14.15
CA GLN A 108 -8.28 -5.14 14.76
C GLN A 108 -9.15 -3.90 14.56
N LYS A 109 -8.85 -2.81 15.27
CA LYS A 109 -9.52 -1.52 15.10
C LYS A 109 -8.74 -0.62 14.18
N ALA A 110 -9.44 0.29 13.50
CA ALA A 110 -8.81 1.38 12.72
C ALA A 110 -9.46 2.73 13.03
N VAL A 111 -8.62 3.75 13.15
CA VAL A 111 -9.01 5.16 13.26
C VAL A 111 -8.35 5.91 12.12
N VAL A 112 -9.16 6.66 11.36
CA VAL A 112 -8.70 7.31 10.13
C VAL A 112 -9.08 8.79 10.16
N HIS A 113 -8.08 9.66 10.15
CA HIS A 113 -8.25 11.09 10.04
C HIS A 113 -8.14 11.53 8.57
N MET A 114 -9.13 12.28 8.09
CA MET A 114 -9.14 12.85 6.75
C MET A 114 -8.99 14.38 6.83
N PRO A 115 -8.18 14.98 5.95
CA PRO A 115 -7.99 16.42 5.95
C PRO A 115 -9.25 17.16 5.45
N LYS A 116 -9.31 18.45 5.79
CA LYS A 116 -10.31 19.38 5.27
C LYS A 116 -10.41 19.31 3.74
N GLY A 117 -11.64 19.27 3.23
CA GLY A 117 -11.93 19.16 1.80
C GLY A 117 -12.01 17.71 1.28
N SER A 118 -11.80 16.72 2.14
CA SER A 118 -12.08 15.33 1.79
C SER A 118 -13.56 15.14 1.42
N THR A 119 -13.80 14.30 0.39
CA THR A 119 -15.15 14.12 -0.13
C THR A 119 -15.95 13.08 0.65
N LYS A 120 -17.26 13.30 0.76
CA LYS A 120 -18.15 12.33 1.41
C LYS A 120 -18.06 10.91 0.85
N PRO A 121 -17.99 10.66 -0.47
CA PRO A 121 -17.82 9.30 -0.99
C PRO A 121 -16.53 8.61 -0.50
N ARG A 122 -15.43 9.34 -0.34
CA ARG A 122 -14.19 8.77 0.20
C ARG A 122 -14.34 8.42 1.69
N PHE A 123 -14.96 9.32 2.47
CA PHE A 123 -15.29 9.06 3.86
C PHE A 123 -16.18 7.81 4.00
N ASP A 124 -17.26 7.73 3.24
CA ASP A 124 -18.21 6.61 3.29
C ASP A 124 -17.53 5.28 2.92
N ASN A 125 -16.64 5.28 1.93
CA ASN A 125 -15.88 4.10 1.54
C ASN A 125 -14.95 3.59 2.65
N ILE A 126 -14.33 4.48 3.42
CA ILE A 126 -13.45 4.09 4.53
C ILE A 126 -14.30 3.60 5.72
N ALA A 127 -15.37 4.31 6.04
CA ALA A 127 -16.28 3.92 7.12
C ALA A 127 -16.94 2.56 6.85
N ALA A 128 -17.28 2.27 5.60
CA ALA A 128 -17.84 0.97 5.19
C ALA A 128 -16.88 -0.21 5.43
N GLU A 129 -15.57 0.04 5.51
CA GLU A 129 -14.57 -0.98 5.88
C GLU A 129 -14.48 -1.19 7.41
N GLY A 130 -15.31 -0.51 8.21
CA GLY A 130 -15.43 -0.71 9.66
C GLY A 130 -14.53 0.18 10.52
N ALA A 131 -13.88 1.18 9.94
CA ALA A 131 -13.05 2.14 10.69
C ALA A 131 -13.88 3.24 11.35
N THR A 132 -13.36 3.81 12.44
CA THR A 132 -13.76 5.12 12.94
C THR A 132 -13.10 6.18 12.06
N VAL A 133 -13.90 7.03 11.40
CA VAL A 133 -13.41 8.01 10.43
C VAL A 133 -13.85 9.40 10.83
N THR A 134 -12.97 10.37 10.71
CA THR A 134 -13.27 11.80 10.92
C THR A 134 -12.78 12.63 9.75
N ILE A 135 -13.43 13.76 9.48
CA ILE A 135 -12.91 14.81 8.59
C ILE A 135 -12.57 15.99 9.47
N GLU A 136 -11.28 16.32 9.51
CA GLU A 136 -10.75 17.36 10.36
C GLU A 136 -10.72 18.72 9.63
N GLU A 137 -10.84 19.82 10.36
CA GLU A 137 -10.77 21.17 9.80
C GLU A 137 -9.31 21.66 9.62
N VAL A 138 -8.39 20.74 9.33
CA VAL A 138 -6.96 21.00 9.19
C VAL A 138 -6.40 20.38 7.89
N ASN A 139 -5.16 20.71 7.54
CA ASN A 139 -4.50 20.14 6.36
C ASN A 139 -4.01 18.70 6.61
N TYR A 140 -3.49 18.08 5.54
CA TYR A 140 -3.00 16.68 5.58
C TYR A 140 -1.90 16.48 6.61
N ASP A 141 -0.89 17.35 6.65
CA ASP A 141 0.26 17.18 7.56
C ASP A 141 -0.17 17.27 9.03
N GLU A 142 -1.16 18.11 9.33
CA GLU A 142 -1.73 18.19 10.67
C GLU A 142 -2.53 16.94 11.04
N CYS A 143 -3.29 16.38 10.08
CA CYS A 143 -3.96 15.08 10.27
C CYS A 143 -2.97 13.96 10.58
N VAL A 144 -1.80 13.94 9.92
CA VAL A 144 -0.74 12.97 10.21
C VAL A 144 -0.23 13.13 11.65
N ARG A 145 0.00 14.38 12.09
CA ARG A 145 0.42 14.66 13.48
C ARG A 145 -0.65 14.24 14.49
N MET A 146 -1.93 14.50 14.21
CA MET A 146 -3.03 14.07 15.07
C MET A 146 -3.08 12.54 15.18
N ALA A 147 -3.03 11.83 14.05
CA ALA A 147 -3.04 10.38 14.03
C ALA A 147 -1.87 9.77 14.82
N ALA A 148 -0.67 10.34 14.69
CA ALA A 148 0.51 9.91 15.43
C ALA A 148 0.34 10.16 16.95
N ALA A 149 -0.12 11.35 17.34
CA ALA A 149 -0.34 11.69 18.74
C ALA A 149 -1.43 10.83 19.41
N GLU A 150 -2.51 10.52 18.69
CA GLU A 150 -3.56 9.63 19.20
C GLU A 150 -3.07 8.18 19.30
N ALA A 151 -2.25 7.72 18.35
CA ALA A 151 -1.63 6.41 18.43
C ALA A 151 -0.72 6.29 19.67
N ASP A 152 0.10 7.31 19.94
CA ASP A 152 1.00 7.36 21.11
C ASP A 152 0.22 7.40 22.44
N ALA A 153 -0.93 8.06 22.46
CA ALA A 153 -1.79 8.14 23.64
C ALA A 153 -2.67 6.90 23.88
N CYS A 154 -2.79 6.04 22.91
CA CYS A 154 -3.58 4.80 22.98
C CYS A 154 -2.71 3.66 23.49
N GLU A 155 -3.14 2.92 24.51
CA GLU A 155 -2.36 1.81 25.14
C GLU A 155 -1.85 0.78 24.12
N ARG A 156 -2.62 0.52 23.06
CA ARG A 156 -2.25 -0.36 21.94
C ARG A 156 -2.47 0.32 20.60
N GLY A 157 -2.10 1.59 20.56
CA GLY A 157 -2.16 2.40 19.34
C GLY A 157 -0.92 2.18 18.47
N VAL A 158 -1.13 2.10 17.16
CA VAL A 158 -0.08 1.91 16.15
C VAL A 158 -0.35 2.85 14.99
N ILE A 159 0.58 3.75 14.70
CA ILE A 159 0.51 4.58 13.50
C ILE A 159 0.91 3.74 12.27
N VAL A 160 0.07 3.75 11.23
CA VAL A 160 0.35 3.10 9.92
C VAL A 160 0.23 4.14 8.82
N GLN A 161 1.29 4.93 8.68
CA GLN A 161 1.38 6.01 7.70
C GLN A 161 2.36 5.65 6.59
N ASP A 162 2.06 6.00 5.34
CA ASP A 162 2.88 5.69 4.18
C ASP A 162 3.97 6.73 3.85
N THR A 163 4.18 7.69 4.77
CA THR A 163 5.25 8.67 4.73
C THR A 163 6.21 8.44 5.89
N ALA A 164 7.51 8.42 5.63
CA ALA A 164 8.54 8.28 6.66
C ALA A 164 8.95 9.64 7.24
N TRP A 165 9.35 9.64 8.52
CA TRP A 165 10.03 10.75 9.20
C TRP A 165 11.07 10.19 10.16
N GLU A 166 11.91 11.05 10.73
CA GLU A 166 12.96 10.64 11.67
C GLU A 166 12.36 9.86 12.85
N GLY A 167 12.81 8.61 13.03
CA GLY A 167 12.31 7.68 14.05
C GLY A 167 11.07 6.86 13.63
N TYR A 168 10.53 7.12 12.44
CA TYR A 168 9.41 6.36 11.88
C TYR A 168 9.72 5.90 10.44
N GLU A 169 10.61 4.94 10.29
CA GLU A 169 11.04 4.40 9.00
C GLU A 169 10.61 2.94 8.81
N LYS A 170 10.45 2.18 9.89
CA LYS A 170 10.21 0.73 9.85
C LYS A 170 8.88 0.38 9.18
N ILE A 171 7.78 0.97 9.62
CA ILE A 171 6.46 0.71 9.05
C ILE A 171 6.36 1.21 7.60
N PRO A 172 6.82 2.43 7.23
CA PRO A 172 6.91 2.85 5.84
C PRO A 172 7.72 1.89 4.95
N SER A 173 8.82 1.34 5.44
CA SER A 173 9.60 0.33 4.70
C SER A 173 8.78 -0.92 4.41
N TRP A 174 8.07 -1.45 5.39
CA TRP A 174 7.16 -2.59 5.19
C TRP A 174 6.02 -2.28 4.21
N ILE A 175 5.48 -1.05 4.24
CA ILE A 175 4.49 -0.61 3.26
C ILE A 175 5.07 -0.67 1.85
N MET A 176 6.29 -0.18 1.65
CA MET A 176 6.99 -0.25 0.36
C MET A 176 7.25 -1.70 -0.08
N GLU A 177 7.67 -2.57 0.83
CA GLU A 177 7.85 -4.01 0.56
C GLU A 177 6.53 -4.66 0.11
N GLY A 178 5.41 -4.32 0.76
CA GLY A 178 4.07 -4.76 0.36
C GLY A 178 3.72 -4.35 -1.07
N TYR A 179 4.07 -3.13 -1.48
CA TYR A 179 3.88 -2.66 -2.86
C TYR A 179 4.75 -3.42 -3.87
N GLY A 180 5.84 -4.03 -3.44
CA GLY A 180 6.68 -4.91 -4.24
C GLY A 180 5.92 -6.08 -4.88
N THR A 181 4.82 -6.53 -4.28
CA THR A 181 3.94 -7.56 -4.85
C THR A 181 3.45 -7.19 -6.25
N MET A 182 2.98 -5.96 -6.44
CA MET A 182 2.50 -5.47 -7.73
C MET A 182 3.62 -5.48 -8.78
N ALA A 183 4.84 -5.07 -8.40
CA ALA A 183 5.99 -5.08 -9.30
C ALA A 183 6.44 -6.50 -9.65
N SER A 184 6.39 -7.43 -8.68
CA SER A 184 6.67 -8.85 -8.88
C SER A 184 5.69 -9.49 -9.86
N GLU A 185 4.38 -9.28 -9.64
CA GLU A 185 3.34 -9.76 -10.57
C GLU A 185 3.56 -9.22 -11.99
N ALA A 186 3.83 -7.91 -12.11
CA ALA A 186 4.08 -7.30 -13.42
C ALA A 186 5.31 -7.90 -14.13
N ALA A 187 6.39 -8.15 -13.39
CA ALA A 187 7.60 -8.78 -13.95
C ALA A 187 7.33 -10.20 -14.44
N GLU A 188 6.52 -10.97 -13.72
CA GLU A 188 6.13 -12.32 -14.10
C GLU A 188 5.24 -12.31 -15.35
N GLN A 189 4.23 -11.46 -15.38
CA GLN A 189 3.34 -11.28 -16.53
C GLN A 189 4.09 -10.79 -17.79
N LEU A 190 5.09 -9.93 -17.65
CA LEU A 190 5.97 -9.55 -18.77
C LEU A 190 6.73 -10.76 -19.33
N ARG A 191 7.27 -11.63 -18.45
CA ARG A 191 7.94 -12.87 -18.87
C ARG A 191 7.02 -13.81 -19.63
N GLU A 192 5.78 -13.98 -19.16
CA GLU A 192 4.74 -14.77 -19.84
C GLU A 192 4.41 -14.23 -21.24
N MET A 193 4.52 -12.92 -21.43
CA MET A 193 4.36 -12.25 -22.73
C MET A 193 5.64 -12.26 -23.59
N ALA A 194 6.69 -12.98 -23.18
CA ALA A 194 8.01 -12.99 -23.81
C ALA A 194 8.68 -11.60 -23.86
N ILE A 195 8.38 -10.73 -22.92
CA ILE A 195 9.02 -9.43 -22.73
C ILE A 195 10.03 -9.59 -21.59
N ASN A 196 11.30 -9.73 -21.92
CA ASN A 196 12.35 -10.04 -20.94
C ASN A 196 12.58 -8.90 -19.93
N ARG A 197 12.41 -7.65 -20.35
CA ARG A 197 12.64 -6.46 -19.53
C ARG A 197 11.90 -5.25 -20.12
N PRO A 198 11.23 -4.43 -19.28
CA PRO A 198 10.73 -3.13 -19.74
C PRO A 198 11.92 -2.18 -19.99
N THR A 199 11.86 -1.35 -21.01
CA THR A 199 12.84 -0.29 -21.26
C THR A 199 12.56 0.93 -20.38
N HIS A 200 11.28 1.22 -20.15
CA HIS A 200 10.80 2.34 -19.34
C HIS A 200 9.72 1.86 -18.39
N VAL A 201 9.71 2.40 -17.18
CA VAL A 201 8.67 2.17 -16.19
C VAL A 201 8.14 3.52 -15.73
N PHE A 202 6.87 3.78 -16.01
CA PHE A 202 6.17 4.98 -15.54
C PHE A 202 5.45 4.66 -14.24
N VAL A 203 5.62 5.49 -13.24
CA VAL A 203 4.99 5.32 -11.93
C VAL A 203 4.58 6.67 -11.36
N GLN A 204 3.36 6.77 -10.86
CA GLN A 204 2.90 7.98 -10.18
C GLN A 204 3.50 8.08 -8.77
N ALA A 205 3.67 9.31 -8.29
CA ALA A 205 4.06 9.59 -6.92
C ALA A 205 3.09 10.59 -6.26
N GLY A 206 2.73 10.28 -5.02
CA GLY A 206 2.17 11.19 -4.06
C GLY A 206 3.23 11.47 -3.00
N VAL A 207 3.37 10.60 -1.99
CA VAL A 207 4.40 10.70 -0.93
C VAL A 207 5.72 9.97 -1.27
N GLY A 208 5.78 9.27 -2.40
CA GLY A 208 6.99 8.61 -2.90
C GLY A 208 7.11 7.11 -2.65
N SER A 209 6.37 6.53 -1.69
CA SER A 209 6.52 5.13 -1.29
C SER A 209 6.28 4.13 -2.43
N LEU A 210 5.27 4.36 -3.28
CA LEU A 210 5.03 3.52 -4.46
C LEU A 210 6.19 3.61 -5.46
N ALA A 211 6.62 4.83 -5.78
CA ALA A 211 7.72 5.04 -6.71
C ALA A 211 8.99 4.37 -6.21
N GLY A 212 9.32 4.54 -4.92
CA GLY A 212 10.46 3.90 -4.27
C GLY A 212 10.40 2.37 -4.34
N ALA A 213 9.24 1.78 -4.06
CA ALA A 213 9.04 0.32 -4.14
C ALA A 213 9.25 -0.22 -5.56
N VAL A 214 8.67 0.43 -6.57
CA VAL A 214 8.78 0.00 -7.97
C VAL A 214 10.20 0.18 -8.50
N VAL A 215 10.84 1.32 -8.22
CA VAL A 215 12.23 1.59 -8.58
C VAL A 215 13.15 0.55 -7.93
N GLY A 216 13.02 0.34 -6.62
CA GLY A 216 13.83 -0.62 -5.87
C GLY A 216 13.67 -2.04 -6.42
N TYR A 217 12.44 -2.49 -6.66
CA TYR A 217 12.17 -3.81 -7.19
C TYR A 217 12.83 -4.05 -8.56
N PHE A 218 12.56 -3.20 -9.53
CA PHE A 218 13.08 -3.39 -10.89
C PHE A 218 14.59 -3.13 -11.00
N THR A 219 15.16 -2.25 -10.18
CA THR A 219 16.62 -2.08 -10.12
C THR A 219 17.30 -3.34 -9.59
N ASN A 220 16.75 -3.96 -8.54
CA ASN A 220 17.29 -5.23 -8.02
C ASN A 220 17.06 -6.40 -8.98
N LEU A 221 15.95 -6.41 -9.72
CA LEU A 221 15.68 -7.49 -10.69
C LEU A 221 16.58 -7.40 -11.93
N TYR A 222 16.98 -6.20 -12.33
CA TYR A 222 17.83 -5.95 -13.52
C TYR A 222 19.06 -5.10 -13.15
N PRO A 223 19.98 -5.62 -12.30
CA PRO A 223 21.06 -4.80 -11.73
C PRO A 223 22.02 -4.25 -12.79
N ASP A 224 22.30 -5.03 -13.83
CA ASP A 224 23.25 -4.63 -14.90
C ASP A 224 22.63 -3.70 -15.95
N ASN A 225 21.30 -3.68 -16.05
CA ASN A 225 20.59 -2.89 -17.03
C ASN A 225 19.17 -2.55 -16.55
N PRO A 226 19.02 -1.70 -15.53
CA PRO A 226 17.71 -1.30 -15.02
C PRO A 226 16.93 -0.52 -16.09
N PRO A 227 15.59 -0.55 -16.06
CA PRO A 227 14.77 0.31 -16.91
C PRO A 227 14.98 1.79 -16.59
N THR A 228 14.66 2.67 -17.53
CA THR A 228 14.52 4.08 -17.24
C THR A 228 13.21 4.29 -16.46
N PHE A 229 13.31 4.89 -15.28
CA PHE A 229 12.14 5.22 -14.47
C PHE A 229 11.68 6.63 -14.75
N VAL A 230 10.37 6.78 -14.96
CA VAL A 230 9.71 8.08 -15.14
C VAL A 230 8.69 8.24 -14.02
N VAL A 231 9.02 9.06 -13.05
CA VAL A 231 8.10 9.39 -11.96
C VAL A 231 7.18 10.52 -12.39
N VAL A 232 5.88 10.31 -12.25
CA VAL A 232 4.84 11.26 -12.65
C VAL A 232 4.21 11.86 -11.40
N GLU A 233 4.35 13.17 -11.23
CA GLU A 233 3.80 13.90 -10.10
C GLU A 233 2.81 14.98 -10.55
N CYS A 234 1.88 15.29 -9.66
CA CYS A 234 0.99 16.43 -9.84
C CYS A 234 1.78 17.72 -9.56
N ALA A 235 1.87 18.63 -10.52
CA ALA A 235 2.69 19.85 -10.40
C ALA A 235 2.44 20.68 -9.12
N PRO A 236 1.17 20.85 -8.64
CA PRO A 236 0.90 21.56 -7.38
C PRO A 236 1.30 20.80 -6.11
N ALA A 237 1.61 19.51 -6.22
CA ALA A 237 1.89 18.63 -5.08
C ALA A 237 3.09 17.71 -5.34
N ALA A 238 4.05 18.15 -6.15
CA ALA A 238 5.27 17.42 -6.39
C ALA A 238 6.13 17.36 -5.13
N CYS A 239 6.45 16.14 -4.68
CA CYS A 239 7.24 15.92 -3.47
C CYS A 239 8.66 15.42 -3.75
N LEU A 240 8.89 14.82 -4.92
CA LEU A 240 10.19 14.29 -5.32
C LEU A 240 10.95 15.26 -6.23
N TYR A 241 10.23 16.01 -7.06
CA TYR A 241 10.83 17.06 -7.90
C TYR A 241 10.87 18.39 -7.13
N LYS A 242 12.06 18.83 -6.81
CA LYS A 242 12.33 20.14 -6.16
C LYS A 242 13.32 20.95 -6.99
#